data_e4bcbdee7870a5e822b4acf107fc89ce
#
_entry.id   e4bcbdee7870a5e822b4acf107fc89ce
#
_cell.length_a   1.000
_cell.length_b   1.000
_cell.length_c   1.000
_cell.angle_alpha   90.00
_cell.angle_beta   90.00
_cell.angle_gamma   90.00
#
_symmetry.space_group_name_H-M   'P 1'
#
loop_
_entity.id
_entity.type
_entity.pdbx_description
1 polymer ?
#
loop_
_entity_poly.entity_id
_entity_poly.type
_entity_poly.pdbx_seq_one_letter_code
_entity_poly.pdbx_strand_id
1 'polypeptide(L)'
;MAYPAKLSRAAIIQAAIKMVEEDAAEPPSLRAIARRLHVATNALYNYFPDRSELNAAIAVAGSRRMLSSLKRAVGNAEGRDELDRFSKAFLRFTRTHPQLYDFLNENHPTGQEAAALFQEWAEIMNRAWSPFYLPERMPKVIFTHAALLHGMTTLERLWQWRNARGHFDFANQMLLDALVSSKHAKRGPKKTGATVEIPLPWAP
;
A
#
# COMPACT_ATOMS: atom_id res chain seq x y z
N MET A 1 2.76 33.21 -21.64
CA MET A 1 3.77 32.80 -20.65
C MET A 1 3.02 32.16 -19.50
N ALA A 2 3.18 30.85 -19.26
CA ALA A 2 2.57 30.21 -18.11
C ALA A 2 3.28 30.70 -16.85
N TYR A 3 2.53 31.21 -15.88
CA TYR A 3 3.05 31.52 -14.56
C TYR A 3 3.74 30.28 -13.99
N PRO A 4 4.96 30.39 -13.42
CA PRO A 4 5.59 29.24 -12.80
C PRO A 4 4.68 28.72 -11.70
N ALA A 5 4.35 27.42 -11.78
CA ALA A 5 3.50 26.79 -10.77
C ALA A 5 4.11 27.08 -9.39
N LYS A 6 3.32 27.69 -8.50
CA LYS A 6 3.78 28.10 -7.17
C LYS A 6 4.37 26.87 -6.45
N LEU A 7 5.65 26.94 -6.06
CA LEU A 7 6.30 25.89 -5.30
C LEU A 7 5.47 25.57 -4.06
N SER A 8 5.17 24.29 -3.85
CA SER A 8 4.39 23.82 -2.70
C SER A 8 4.90 22.46 -2.24
N ARG A 9 4.62 22.11 -0.99
CA ARG A 9 4.95 20.77 -0.46
C ARG A 9 4.39 19.66 -1.37
N ALA A 10 3.17 19.81 -1.84
CA ALA A 10 2.53 18.83 -2.75
C ALA A 10 3.25 18.74 -4.10
N ALA A 11 3.66 19.87 -4.71
CA ALA A 11 4.40 19.88 -5.97
C ALA A 11 5.76 19.17 -5.84
N ILE A 12 6.46 19.38 -4.72
CA ILE A 12 7.75 18.73 -4.42
C ILE A 12 7.55 17.21 -4.30
N ILE A 13 6.55 16.75 -3.53
CA ILE A 13 6.23 15.33 -3.36
C ILE A 13 5.86 14.68 -4.70
N GLN A 14 5.04 15.33 -5.53
CA GLN A 14 4.67 14.80 -6.84
C GLN A 14 5.87 14.68 -7.78
N ALA A 15 6.77 15.67 -7.79
CA ALA A 15 8.01 15.60 -8.54
C ALA A 15 8.90 14.44 -8.05
N ALA A 16 9.00 14.27 -6.74
CA ALA A 16 9.76 13.19 -6.13
C ALA A 16 9.18 11.79 -6.47
N ILE A 17 7.87 11.61 -6.40
CA ILE A 17 7.21 10.34 -6.79
C ILE A 17 7.49 10.02 -8.27
N LYS A 18 7.40 11.00 -9.16
CA LYS A 18 7.75 10.78 -10.57
C LYS A 18 9.20 10.35 -10.74
N MET A 19 10.13 10.93 -9.98
CA MET A 19 11.54 10.52 -10.02
C MET A 19 11.73 9.08 -9.52
N VAL A 20 11.05 8.69 -8.44
CA VAL A 20 11.03 7.30 -7.97
C VAL A 20 10.54 6.35 -9.06
N GLU A 21 9.49 6.72 -9.79
CA GLU A 21 8.90 5.88 -10.84
C GLU A 21 9.75 5.81 -12.12
N GLU A 22 10.58 6.83 -12.39
CA GLU A 22 11.44 6.90 -13.58
C GLU A 22 12.79 6.20 -13.37
N ASP A 23 13.36 6.28 -12.16
CA ASP A 23 14.69 5.72 -11.86
C ASP A 23 14.72 5.10 -10.47
N ALA A 24 14.86 3.76 -10.44
CA ALA A 24 14.97 2.99 -9.20
C ALA A 24 16.37 3.04 -8.57
N ALA A 25 17.39 3.52 -9.29
CA ALA A 25 18.77 3.41 -8.86
C ALA A 25 19.14 4.42 -7.78
N GLU A 26 18.49 5.59 -7.73
CA GLU A 26 18.72 6.59 -6.69
C GLU A 26 17.42 7.18 -6.15
N PRO A 27 17.16 7.09 -4.83
CA PRO A 27 16.07 7.81 -4.20
C PRO A 27 16.22 9.33 -4.44
N PRO A 28 15.12 10.05 -4.71
CA PRO A 28 15.18 11.46 -5.08
C PRO A 28 15.81 12.30 -3.98
N SER A 29 16.84 13.08 -4.33
CA SER A 29 17.47 14.06 -3.42
C SER A 29 16.80 15.43 -3.57
N LEU A 30 16.83 16.25 -2.51
CA LEU A 30 16.33 17.64 -2.57
C LEU A 30 16.99 18.42 -3.71
N ARG A 31 18.28 18.21 -3.96
CA ARG A 31 19.01 18.84 -5.08
C ARG A 31 18.48 18.39 -6.45
N ALA A 32 18.23 17.09 -6.62
CA ALA A 32 17.71 16.57 -7.87
C ALA A 32 16.27 17.07 -8.15
N ILE A 33 15.44 17.12 -7.11
CA ILE A 33 14.07 17.66 -7.21
C ILE A 33 14.08 19.16 -7.52
N ALA A 34 14.96 19.94 -6.86
CA ALA A 34 15.10 21.37 -7.13
C ALA A 34 15.46 21.64 -8.59
N ARG A 35 16.42 20.86 -9.14
CA ARG A 35 16.80 20.92 -10.56
C ARG A 35 15.62 20.60 -11.46
N ARG A 36 14.83 19.55 -11.14
CA ARG A 36 13.65 19.15 -11.92
C ARG A 36 12.54 20.21 -11.91
N LEU A 37 12.38 20.90 -10.78
CA LEU A 37 11.37 21.95 -10.61
C LEU A 37 11.88 23.34 -11.05
N HIS A 38 13.12 23.45 -11.51
CA HIS A 38 13.78 24.71 -11.89
C HIS A 38 13.75 25.78 -10.76
N VAL A 39 14.01 25.35 -9.53
CA VAL A 39 14.09 26.23 -8.35
C VAL A 39 15.43 26.07 -7.65
N ALA A 40 15.78 27.04 -6.78
CA ALA A 40 16.96 26.93 -5.94
C ALA A 40 16.79 25.83 -4.89
N THR A 41 17.83 25.04 -4.64
CA THR A 41 17.79 23.96 -3.64
C THR A 41 17.40 24.45 -2.25
N ASN A 42 17.86 25.63 -1.85
CA ASN A 42 17.51 26.24 -0.57
C ASN A 42 16.01 26.49 -0.39
N ALA A 43 15.26 26.68 -1.49
CA ALA A 43 13.81 26.84 -1.43
C ALA A 43 13.10 25.57 -0.95
N LEU A 44 13.68 24.39 -1.20
CA LEU A 44 13.10 23.11 -0.79
C LEU A 44 13.32 22.83 0.71
N TYR A 45 14.42 23.34 1.29
CA TYR A 45 14.68 23.17 2.73
C TYR A 45 13.64 23.89 3.60
N ASN A 46 12.90 24.88 3.07
CA ASN A 46 11.76 25.49 3.75
C ASN A 46 10.55 24.53 3.89
N TYR A 47 10.51 23.43 3.10
CA TYR A 47 9.45 22.44 3.10
C TYR A 47 9.88 21.11 3.70
N PHE A 48 11.14 20.75 3.53
CA PHE A 48 11.73 19.49 3.99
C PHE A 48 13.13 19.78 4.53
N PRO A 49 13.33 19.79 5.84
CA PRO A 49 14.62 20.09 6.45
C PRO A 49 15.70 19.07 6.12
N ASP A 50 15.28 17.81 5.84
CA ASP A 50 16.19 16.73 5.51
C ASP A 50 15.56 15.70 4.58
N ARG A 51 16.37 14.70 4.19
CA ARG A 51 15.96 13.61 3.32
C ARG A 51 14.98 12.65 3.99
N SER A 52 15.10 12.47 5.30
CA SER A 52 14.23 11.54 6.05
C SER A 52 12.78 12.05 6.03
N GLU A 53 12.57 13.34 6.28
CA GLU A 53 11.24 13.94 6.21
C GLU A 53 10.67 13.93 4.78
N LEU A 54 11.52 14.17 3.78
CA LEU A 54 11.11 14.03 2.38
C LEU A 54 10.68 12.59 2.06
N ASN A 55 11.49 11.59 2.44
CA ASN A 55 11.18 10.19 2.20
C ASN A 55 9.89 9.75 2.91
N ALA A 56 9.69 10.16 4.16
CA ALA A 56 8.44 9.91 4.89
C ALA A 56 7.22 10.52 4.17
N ALA A 57 7.34 11.74 3.67
CA ALA A 57 6.26 12.38 2.92
C ALA A 57 5.96 11.69 1.58
N ILE A 58 6.99 11.23 0.86
CA ILE A 58 6.83 10.42 -0.36
C ILE A 58 6.14 9.10 -0.02
N ALA A 59 6.56 8.44 1.06
CA ALA A 59 5.97 7.17 1.50
C ALA A 59 4.49 7.33 1.87
N VAL A 60 4.12 8.38 2.60
CA VAL A 60 2.71 8.71 2.91
C VAL A 60 1.91 8.93 1.63
N ALA A 61 2.42 9.75 0.71
CA ALA A 61 1.71 10.06 -0.53
C ALA A 61 1.58 8.85 -1.47
N GLY A 62 2.61 8.02 -1.57
CA GLY A 62 2.61 6.77 -2.33
C GLY A 62 1.64 5.74 -1.73
N SER A 63 1.64 5.57 -0.41
CA SER A 63 0.69 4.69 0.28
C SER A 63 -0.76 5.15 0.11
N ARG A 64 -1.01 6.47 0.15
CA ARG A 64 -2.32 7.06 -0.14
C ARG A 64 -2.77 6.77 -1.57
N ARG A 65 -1.86 6.85 -2.55
CA ARG A 65 -2.14 6.52 -3.96
C ARG A 65 -2.51 5.04 -4.12
N MET A 66 -1.75 4.15 -3.47
CA MET A 66 -2.05 2.71 -3.44
C MET A 66 -3.42 2.45 -2.83
N LEU A 67 -3.66 2.93 -1.61
CA LEU A 67 -4.93 2.73 -0.91
C LEU A 67 -6.13 3.28 -1.69
N SER A 68 -6.00 4.44 -2.33
CA SER A 68 -7.03 5.01 -3.20
C SER A 68 -7.32 4.13 -4.41
N SER A 69 -6.29 3.48 -4.98
CA SER A 69 -6.45 2.52 -6.08
C SER A 69 -7.19 1.26 -5.63
N LEU A 70 -6.86 0.74 -4.45
CA LEU A 70 -7.51 -0.41 -3.85
C LEU A 70 -8.99 -0.12 -3.54
N LYS A 71 -9.28 1.00 -2.90
CA LYS A 71 -10.65 1.45 -2.59
C LYS A 71 -11.53 1.54 -3.85
N ARG A 72 -11.01 2.15 -4.92
CA ARG A 72 -11.74 2.25 -6.19
C ARG A 72 -12.03 0.89 -6.81
N ALA A 73 -11.09 -0.04 -6.75
CA ALA A 73 -11.26 -1.37 -7.32
C ALA A 73 -12.25 -2.23 -6.54
N VAL A 74 -12.22 -2.12 -5.22
CA VAL A 74 -13.15 -2.81 -4.32
C VAL A 74 -14.57 -2.27 -4.53
N GLY A 75 -14.75 -0.94 -4.60
CA GLY A 75 -16.06 -0.30 -4.75
C GLY A 75 -17.03 -0.74 -3.67
N ASN A 76 -18.19 -1.22 -4.10
CA ASN A 76 -19.25 -1.74 -3.21
C ASN A 76 -19.25 -3.27 -3.10
N ALA A 77 -18.16 -3.94 -3.49
CA ALA A 77 -18.06 -5.38 -3.34
C ALA A 77 -18.01 -5.76 -1.85
N GLU A 78 -18.50 -6.96 -1.53
CA GLU A 78 -18.54 -7.47 -0.16
C GLU A 78 -17.96 -8.87 -0.07
N GLY A 79 -17.45 -9.23 1.10
CA GLY A 79 -17.01 -10.57 1.43
C GLY A 79 -15.93 -11.10 0.47
N ARG A 80 -16.17 -12.27 -0.12
CA ARG A 80 -15.19 -12.92 -1.00
C ARG A 80 -14.87 -12.11 -2.26
N ASP A 81 -15.86 -11.46 -2.87
CA ASP A 81 -15.66 -10.61 -4.05
C ASP A 81 -14.83 -9.35 -3.69
N GLU A 82 -15.05 -8.77 -2.52
CA GLU A 82 -14.22 -7.68 -2.00
C GLU A 82 -12.75 -8.10 -1.88
N LEU A 83 -12.50 -9.27 -1.28
CA LEU A 83 -11.15 -9.81 -1.11
C LEU A 83 -10.46 -10.11 -2.46
N ASP A 84 -11.17 -10.69 -3.41
CA ASP A 84 -10.65 -10.98 -4.75
C ASP A 84 -10.30 -9.70 -5.51
N ARG A 85 -11.20 -8.70 -5.49
CA ARG A 85 -10.94 -7.38 -6.13
C ARG A 85 -9.78 -6.66 -5.47
N PHE A 86 -9.68 -6.71 -4.15
CA PHE A 86 -8.57 -6.13 -3.41
C PHE A 86 -7.24 -6.77 -3.84
N SER A 87 -7.17 -8.10 -3.85
CA SER A 87 -5.98 -8.85 -4.25
C SER A 87 -5.52 -8.52 -5.67
N LYS A 88 -6.45 -8.53 -6.62
CA LYS A 88 -6.18 -8.18 -8.02
C LYS A 88 -5.75 -6.73 -8.19
N ALA A 89 -6.32 -5.81 -7.42
CA ALA A 89 -5.95 -4.40 -7.46
C ALA A 89 -4.56 -4.16 -6.85
N PHE A 90 -4.25 -4.84 -5.74
CA PHE A 90 -2.92 -4.78 -5.13
C PHE A 90 -1.85 -5.22 -6.15
N LEU A 91 -2.01 -6.38 -6.74
CA LEU A 91 -1.05 -6.90 -7.71
C LEU A 91 -0.95 -6.03 -8.96
N ARG A 92 -2.06 -5.47 -9.42
CA ARG A 92 -2.05 -4.49 -10.52
C ARG A 92 -1.22 -3.27 -10.15
N PHE A 93 -1.41 -2.71 -8.94
CA PHE A 93 -0.65 -1.56 -8.48
C PHE A 93 0.85 -1.85 -8.45
N THR A 94 1.26 -2.98 -7.87
CA THR A 94 2.68 -3.34 -7.78
C THR A 94 3.34 -3.56 -9.14
N ARG A 95 2.58 -4.05 -10.13
CA ARG A 95 3.04 -4.21 -11.52
C ARG A 95 3.12 -2.90 -12.29
N THR A 96 2.21 -1.96 -12.03
CA THR A 96 2.17 -0.67 -12.73
C THR A 96 3.08 0.38 -12.10
N HIS A 97 3.44 0.21 -10.83
CA HIS A 97 4.27 1.12 -10.03
C HIS A 97 5.35 0.35 -9.25
N PRO A 98 6.18 -0.48 -9.92
CA PRO A 98 7.11 -1.36 -9.22
C PRO A 98 8.15 -0.59 -8.38
N GLN A 99 8.71 0.49 -8.92
CA GLN A 99 9.70 1.32 -8.23
C GLN A 99 9.09 2.04 -7.02
N LEU A 100 7.86 2.54 -7.17
CA LEU A 100 7.16 3.16 -6.04
C LEU A 100 6.86 2.12 -4.96
N TYR A 101 6.43 0.91 -5.35
CA TYR A 101 6.17 -0.16 -4.39
C TYR A 101 7.43 -0.57 -3.61
N ASP A 102 8.59 -0.64 -4.28
CA ASP A 102 9.88 -0.89 -3.61
C ASP A 102 10.23 0.22 -2.64
N PHE A 103 10.10 1.45 -3.08
CA PHE A 103 10.33 2.60 -2.23
C PHE A 103 9.46 2.57 -0.95
N LEU A 104 8.18 2.15 -1.07
CA LEU A 104 7.27 2.02 0.07
C LEU A 104 7.68 0.88 1.03
N ASN A 105 8.26 -0.19 0.52
CA ASN A 105 8.78 -1.29 1.36
C ASN A 105 10.04 -0.90 2.13
N GLU A 106 10.88 -0.03 1.55
CA GLU A 106 12.11 0.45 2.18
C GLU A 106 11.89 1.65 3.10
N ASN A 107 10.88 2.48 2.80
CA ASN A 107 10.60 3.73 3.50
C ASN A 107 9.18 3.69 4.06
N HIS A 108 9.04 3.13 5.27
CA HIS A 108 7.71 3.05 5.89
C HIS A 108 7.18 4.45 6.22
N PRO A 109 5.89 4.72 5.91
CA PRO A 109 5.28 5.97 6.28
C PRO A 109 5.22 6.09 7.81
N THR A 110 5.51 7.29 8.34
CA THR A 110 5.53 7.57 9.77
C THR A 110 4.65 8.77 10.11
N GLY A 111 4.34 8.93 11.39
CA GLY A 111 3.57 10.06 11.90
C GLY A 111 2.06 9.89 11.79
N GLN A 112 1.33 10.95 12.12
CA GLN A 112 -0.13 10.93 12.23
C GLN A 112 -0.85 10.59 10.92
N GLU A 113 -0.35 11.08 9.78
CA GLU A 113 -0.93 10.77 8.47
C GLU A 113 -0.78 9.28 8.11
N ALA A 114 0.34 8.68 8.48
CA ALA A 114 0.57 7.26 8.30
C ALA A 114 -0.39 6.41 9.15
N ALA A 115 -0.60 6.81 10.40
CA ALA A 115 -1.57 6.16 11.27
C ALA A 115 -3.00 6.21 10.69
N ALA A 116 -3.41 7.36 10.14
CA ALA A 116 -4.72 7.48 9.49
C ALA A 116 -4.85 6.57 8.25
N LEU A 117 -3.82 6.50 7.40
CA LEU A 117 -3.80 5.59 6.25
C LEU A 117 -3.89 4.12 6.66
N PHE A 118 -3.20 3.76 7.74
CA PHE A 118 -3.27 2.41 8.28
C PHE A 118 -4.65 2.08 8.82
N GLN A 119 -5.29 3.00 9.53
CA GLN A 119 -6.67 2.82 10.01
C GLN A 119 -7.63 2.57 8.84
N GLU A 120 -7.55 3.38 7.77
CA GLU A 120 -8.37 3.18 6.58
C GLU A 120 -8.13 1.80 5.93
N TRP A 121 -6.87 1.35 5.88
CA TRP A 121 -6.54 0.02 5.37
C TRP A 121 -7.09 -1.08 6.29
N ALA A 122 -6.93 -0.94 7.60
CA ALA A 122 -7.44 -1.88 8.59
C ALA A 122 -8.97 -2.01 8.55
N GLU A 123 -9.69 -0.90 8.34
CA GLU A 123 -11.14 -0.91 8.17
C GLU A 123 -11.58 -1.73 6.94
N ILE A 124 -10.87 -1.59 5.80
CA ILE A 124 -11.15 -2.39 4.60
C ILE A 124 -10.93 -3.87 4.91
N MET A 125 -9.81 -4.22 5.52
CA MET A 125 -9.49 -5.61 5.83
C MET A 125 -10.46 -6.21 6.87
N ASN A 126 -10.77 -5.46 7.92
CA ASN A 126 -11.73 -5.91 8.93
C ASN A 126 -13.12 -6.13 8.30
N ARG A 127 -13.59 -5.21 7.48
CA ARG A 127 -14.89 -5.35 6.78
C ARG A 127 -14.89 -6.58 5.89
N ALA A 128 -13.86 -6.76 5.07
CA ALA A 128 -13.78 -7.84 4.10
C ALA A 128 -13.70 -9.23 4.75
N TRP A 129 -13.01 -9.35 5.89
CA TRP A 129 -12.81 -10.63 6.58
C TRP A 129 -13.85 -10.92 7.68
N SER A 130 -14.52 -9.90 8.24
CA SER A 130 -15.50 -10.07 9.34
C SER A 130 -16.67 -11.00 9.04
N PRO A 131 -17.14 -11.19 7.79
CA PRO A 131 -18.16 -12.21 7.50
C PRO A 131 -17.68 -13.64 7.76
N PHE A 132 -16.37 -13.88 7.73
CA PHE A 132 -15.77 -15.22 7.77
C PHE A 132 -15.09 -15.54 9.08
N TYR A 133 -14.54 -14.56 9.77
CA TYR A 133 -13.71 -14.76 10.97
C TYR A 133 -14.16 -13.91 12.15
N LEU A 134 -13.90 -14.46 13.35
CA LEU A 134 -14.04 -13.73 14.61
C LEU A 134 -12.87 -12.75 14.81
N PRO A 135 -13.07 -11.67 15.58
CA PRO A 135 -12.07 -10.63 15.79
C PRO A 135 -10.68 -11.17 16.21
N GLU A 136 -10.62 -12.13 17.12
CA GLU A 136 -9.35 -12.68 17.62
C GLU A 136 -8.52 -13.42 16.56
N ARG A 137 -9.10 -13.79 15.43
CA ARG A 137 -8.41 -14.43 14.31
C ARG A 137 -8.06 -13.47 13.18
N MET A 138 -8.64 -12.28 13.17
CA MET A 138 -8.45 -11.30 12.10
C MET A 138 -6.98 -10.97 11.81
N PRO A 139 -6.11 -10.72 12.82
CA PRO A 139 -4.70 -10.42 12.55
C PRO A 139 -4.00 -11.55 11.79
N LYS A 140 -4.28 -12.82 12.14
CA LYS A 140 -3.65 -13.98 11.49
C LYS A 140 -4.09 -14.14 10.04
N VAL A 141 -5.39 -13.96 9.78
CA VAL A 141 -5.95 -14.09 8.42
C VAL A 141 -5.48 -12.95 7.53
N ILE A 142 -5.49 -11.73 8.04
CA ILE A 142 -4.98 -10.56 7.32
C ILE A 142 -3.50 -10.71 7.01
N PHE A 143 -2.69 -11.17 7.98
CA PHE A 143 -1.27 -11.44 7.76
C PHE A 143 -1.06 -12.52 6.68
N THR A 144 -1.81 -13.62 6.72
CA THR A 144 -1.70 -14.70 5.72
C THR A 144 -2.02 -14.19 4.32
N HIS A 145 -3.07 -13.38 4.19
CA HIS A 145 -3.45 -12.78 2.91
C HIS A 145 -2.38 -11.79 2.41
N ALA A 146 -1.89 -10.92 3.29
CA ALA A 146 -0.82 -9.99 2.96
C ALA A 146 0.47 -10.72 2.54
N ALA A 147 0.86 -11.77 3.25
CA ALA A 147 2.03 -12.59 2.92
C ALA A 147 1.93 -13.21 1.51
N LEU A 148 0.74 -13.68 1.10
CA LEU A 148 0.53 -14.14 -0.27
C LEU A 148 0.76 -13.01 -1.27
N LEU A 149 0.14 -11.85 -1.07
CA LEU A 149 0.21 -10.72 -2.00
C LEU A 149 1.64 -10.21 -2.17
N HIS A 150 2.36 -10.00 -1.06
CA HIS A 150 3.75 -9.57 -1.09
C HIS A 150 4.68 -10.65 -1.66
N GLY A 151 4.49 -11.91 -1.27
CA GLY A 151 5.25 -13.04 -1.79
C GLY A 151 5.09 -13.21 -3.29
N MET A 152 3.87 -13.14 -3.80
CA MET A 152 3.60 -13.23 -5.25
C MET A 152 4.24 -12.06 -6.02
N THR A 153 4.15 -10.84 -5.50
CA THR A 153 4.82 -9.67 -6.11
C THR A 153 6.33 -9.88 -6.19
N THR A 154 6.94 -10.35 -5.11
CA THR A 154 8.39 -10.63 -5.06
C THR A 154 8.80 -11.73 -6.03
N LEU A 155 8.06 -12.85 -6.05
CA LEU A 155 8.35 -13.98 -6.94
C LEU A 155 8.20 -13.63 -8.41
N GLU A 156 7.18 -12.87 -8.79
CA GLU A 156 7.01 -12.38 -10.17
C GLU A 156 8.22 -11.59 -10.64
N ARG A 157 8.79 -10.76 -9.79
CA ARG A 157 9.94 -9.91 -10.11
C ARG A 157 11.25 -10.68 -10.17
N LEU A 158 11.47 -11.58 -9.20
CA LEU A 158 12.73 -12.37 -9.12
C LEU A 158 12.84 -13.38 -10.27
N TRP A 159 11.75 -14.02 -10.64
CA TRP A 159 11.81 -15.15 -11.56
C TRP A 159 11.26 -14.84 -12.96
N GLN A 160 10.77 -13.62 -13.20
CA GLN A 160 10.22 -13.18 -14.49
C GLN A 160 9.31 -14.24 -15.13
N TRP A 161 8.45 -14.87 -14.34
CA TRP A 161 7.64 -16.01 -14.76
C TRP A 161 6.74 -15.65 -15.94
N ARG A 162 6.83 -16.44 -16.99
CA ARG A 162 5.80 -16.46 -18.05
C ARG A 162 4.46 -16.77 -17.40
N ASN A 163 3.40 -16.07 -17.72
CA ASN A 163 2.06 -16.29 -17.15
C ASN A 163 1.95 -16.07 -15.62
N ALA A 164 2.72 -15.14 -15.05
CA ALA A 164 2.64 -14.80 -13.63
C ALA A 164 1.21 -14.47 -13.16
N ARG A 165 0.37 -13.89 -14.06
CA ARG A 165 -1.03 -13.59 -13.76
C ARG A 165 -1.84 -14.88 -13.48
N GLY A 166 -1.70 -15.90 -14.30
CA GLY A 166 -2.42 -17.19 -14.10
C GLY A 166 -2.01 -17.88 -12.81
N HIS A 167 -0.72 -17.84 -12.45
CA HIS A 167 -0.25 -18.39 -11.18
C HIS A 167 -0.83 -17.63 -9.98
N PHE A 168 -0.89 -16.30 -10.06
CA PHE A 168 -1.50 -15.49 -9.02
C PHE A 168 -2.99 -15.79 -8.87
N ASP A 169 -3.74 -15.78 -9.98
CA ASP A 169 -5.18 -16.04 -9.94
C ASP A 169 -5.47 -17.41 -9.30
N PHE A 170 -4.69 -18.43 -9.64
CA PHE A 170 -4.80 -19.75 -9.02
C PHE A 170 -4.49 -19.71 -7.51
N ALA A 171 -3.36 -19.13 -7.11
CA ALA A 171 -2.96 -19.05 -5.69
C ALA A 171 -3.95 -18.22 -4.87
N ASN A 172 -4.43 -17.10 -5.41
CA ASN A 172 -5.43 -16.26 -4.77
C ASN A 172 -6.75 -16.99 -4.58
N GLN A 173 -7.25 -17.70 -5.60
CA GLN A 173 -8.47 -18.49 -5.50
C GLN A 173 -8.32 -19.60 -4.46
N MET A 174 -7.23 -20.36 -4.50
CA MET A 174 -6.96 -21.42 -3.51
C MET A 174 -6.94 -20.86 -2.09
N LEU A 175 -6.25 -19.72 -1.87
CA LEU A 175 -6.19 -19.12 -0.54
C LEU A 175 -7.57 -18.66 -0.08
N LEU A 176 -8.30 -17.94 -0.93
CA LEU A 176 -9.63 -17.43 -0.58
C LEU A 176 -10.60 -18.60 -0.32
N ASP A 177 -10.57 -19.66 -1.12
CA ASP A 177 -11.40 -20.84 -0.89
C ASP A 177 -11.05 -21.54 0.41
N ALA A 178 -9.76 -21.72 0.70
CA ALA A 178 -9.30 -22.35 1.95
C ALA A 178 -9.68 -21.53 3.18
N LEU A 179 -9.51 -20.22 3.13
CA LEU A 179 -9.80 -19.32 4.25
C LEU A 179 -11.31 -19.13 4.45
N VAL A 180 -12.07 -18.92 3.39
CA VAL A 180 -13.52 -18.68 3.46
C VAL A 180 -14.29 -19.96 3.85
N SER A 181 -13.83 -21.14 3.37
CA SER A 181 -14.45 -22.44 3.63
C SER A 181 -13.93 -23.12 4.89
N SER A 182 -12.95 -22.53 5.59
CA SER A 182 -12.31 -23.19 6.72
C SER A 182 -13.31 -23.45 7.86
N LYS A 183 -13.19 -24.64 8.50
CA LYS A 183 -13.97 -25.01 9.70
C LYS A 183 -13.76 -24.03 10.87
N HIS A 184 -12.84 -23.11 10.74
CA HIS A 184 -12.53 -22.04 11.68
C HIS A 184 -13.27 -20.74 11.36
N ALA A 185 -13.92 -20.65 10.16
CA ALA A 185 -14.90 -19.65 9.88
C ALA A 185 -16.13 -19.91 10.74
N LYS A 186 -16.43 -19.03 11.69
CA LYS A 186 -17.69 -19.04 12.49
C LYS A 186 -17.97 -20.29 13.35
N ARG A 187 -17.08 -20.67 14.25
CA ARG A 187 -17.44 -21.39 15.49
C ARG A 187 -16.96 -20.58 16.69
N GLY A 188 -17.77 -19.63 17.12
CA GLY A 188 -17.55 -18.85 18.33
C GLY A 188 -18.84 -18.15 18.77
N PRO A 189 -18.97 -17.78 20.06
CA PRO A 189 -20.17 -17.18 20.60
C PRO A 189 -20.51 -15.85 19.92
N LYS A 190 -21.81 -15.53 19.92
CA LYS A 190 -22.42 -14.34 19.30
C LYS A 190 -21.81 -13.04 19.83
N LYS A 191 -21.46 -12.14 18.89
CA LYS A 191 -21.35 -10.68 18.95
C LYS A 191 -20.90 -10.05 20.27
N THR A 192 -19.68 -9.56 20.26
CA THR A 192 -19.34 -8.27 20.86
C THR A 192 -18.58 -7.47 19.80
N GLY A 193 -19.04 -6.27 19.53
CA GLY A 193 -18.49 -5.37 18.50
C GLY A 193 -17.14 -4.75 18.92
N ALA A 194 -16.17 -5.60 19.24
CA ALA A 194 -14.82 -5.16 19.52
C ALA A 194 -14.06 -4.96 18.21
N THR A 195 -13.68 -3.74 17.93
CA THR A 195 -12.65 -3.42 16.93
C THR A 195 -11.35 -4.02 17.41
N VAL A 196 -10.79 -4.96 16.65
CA VAL A 196 -9.47 -5.52 16.97
C VAL A 196 -8.41 -4.54 16.50
N GLU A 197 -7.57 -4.08 17.41
CA GLU A 197 -6.34 -3.38 17.04
C GLU A 197 -5.43 -4.36 16.30
N ILE A 198 -5.21 -4.10 15.01
CA ILE A 198 -4.23 -4.83 14.21
C ILE A 198 -2.89 -4.16 14.49
N PRO A 199 -1.91 -4.85 15.13
CA PRO A 199 -0.62 -4.24 15.39
C PRO A 199 0.04 -3.85 14.07
N LEU A 200 0.59 -2.65 14.03
CA LEU A 200 1.39 -2.18 12.91
C LEU A 200 2.60 -3.11 12.76
N PRO A 201 2.87 -3.69 11.58
CA PRO A 201 4.04 -4.54 11.39
C PRO A 201 5.38 -3.81 11.59
N TRP A 202 5.34 -2.47 11.71
CA TRP A 202 6.48 -1.57 11.93
C TRP A 202 6.29 -0.62 13.15
N ALA A 203 5.31 -0.85 14.01
CA ALA A 203 5.21 -0.11 15.27
C ALA A 203 6.30 -0.61 16.23
N PRO A 204 6.99 0.30 16.94
CA PRO A 204 8.02 -0.06 17.91
C PRO A 204 7.46 -0.83 19.10
#